data_05f5659107731b4192d45ce834970333
#
_entry.id   05f5659107731b4192d45ce834970333
#
_cell.length_a   1.000
_cell.length_b   1.000
_cell.length_c   1.000
_cell.angle_alpha   90.00
_cell.angle_beta   90.00
_cell.angle_gamma   90.00
#
_symmetry.space_group_name_H-M   'P 1'
#
loop_
_entity.id
_entity.type
_entity.pdbx_description
1 polymer ?
#
loop_
_entity_poly.entity_id
_entity_poly.type
_entity_poly.pdbx_seq_one_letter_code
_entity_poly.pdbx_strand_id
1 'polypeptide(L)' 'MACISPDGKPTESGTNMLRALKSGLGSAEEIAQSTGLPLFRVRSGLRELTQAGLANQKNDKYEVTDKGAELT' A
#
# COMPACT_ATOMS: atom_id res chain seq x y z
N MET A 1 10.67 -5.95 6.66
CA MET A 1 9.99 -4.81 7.32
C MET A 1 8.51 -4.87 7.01
N ALA A 2 7.69 -4.82 8.04
CA ALA A 2 6.25 -4.93 7.88
C ALA A 2 5.66 -3.58 7.49
N CYS A 3 4.60 -3.59 6.68
CA CYS A 3 3.86 -2.39 6.34
C CYS A 3 2.73 -2.10 7.34
N ILE A 4 2.43 -3.07 8.17
CA ILE A 4 1.40 -2.95 9.21
C ILE A 4 2.08 -3.20 10.55
N SER A 5 1.88 -2.31 11.49
CA SER A 5 2.43 -2.48 12.83
C SER A 5 1.56 -3.44 13.65
N PRO A 6 2.08 -3.95 14.79
CA PRO A 6 1.30 -4.89 15.60
C PRO A 6 -0.04 -4.37 16.10
N ASP A 7 -0.22 -3.05 16.17
CA ASP A 7 -1.48 -2.45 16.61
C ASP A 7 -2.49 -2.31 15.46
N GLY A 8 -2.18 -2.83 14.27
CA GLY A 8 -3.06 -2.81 13.12
C GLY A 8 -3.01 -1.55 12.28
N LYS A 9 -2.12 -0.61 12.63
CA LYS A 9 -1.97 0.63 11.87
C LYS A 9 -0.82 0.50 10.87
N PRO A 10 -0.89 1.22 9.73
CA PRO A 10 0.20 1.16 8.77
C PRO A 10 1.46 1.82 9.32
N THR A 11 2.61 1.23 8.99
CA THR A 11 3.90 1.84 9.28
C THR A 11 4.13 3.00 8.32
N GLU A 12 5.27 3.70 8.47
CA GLU A 12 5.61 4.78 7.55
C GLU A 12 5.63 4.29 6.09
N SER A 13 6.22 3.12 5.85
CA SER A 13 6.24 2.54 4.50
C SER A 13 4.83 2.24 4.00
N GLY A 14 3.99 1.66 4.88
CA GLY A 14 2.61 1.37 4.54
C GLY A 14 1.82 2.62 4.23
N THR A 15 2.01 3.67 5.03
CA THR A 15 1.34 4.96 4.82
C THR A 15 1.75 5.57 3.49
N ASN A 16 3.03 5.52 3.15
CA ASN A 16 3.52 6.07 1.88
C ASN A 16 2.90 5.31 0.69
N MET A 17 2.78 4.00 0.80
CA MET A 17 2.13 3.21 -0.25
C MET A 17 0.64 3.53 -0.37
N LEU A 18 -0.05 3.71 0.75
CA LEU A 18 -1.46 4.09 0.73
C LEU A 18 -1.65 5.47 0.09
N ARG A 19 -0.76 6.41 0.37
CA ARG A 19 -0.82 7.73 -0.27
C ARG A 19 -0.63 7.63 -1.77
N ALA A 20 0.29 6.78 -2.21
CA ALA A 20 0.50 6.56 -3.64
C ALA A 20 -0.76 5.99 -4.29
N LEU A 21 -1.41 5.03 -3.64
CA LEU A 21 -2.68 4.49 -4.12
C LEU A 21 -3.76 5.56 -4.17
N LYS A 22 -3.85 6.41 -3.15
CA LYS A 22 -4.82 7.50 -3.11
C LYS A 22 -4.62 8.48 -4.24
N SER A 23 -3.39 8.69 -4.66
CA SER A 23 -3.09 9.62 -5.75
C SER A 23 -3.33 9.02 -7.13
N GLY A 24 -3.75 7.75 -7.21
CA GLY A 24 -4.12 7.11 -8.46
C GLY A 24 -3.10 6.13 -9.01
N LEU A 25 -1.97 5.93 -8.33
CA LEU A 25 -0.99 4.95 -8.76
C LEU A 25 -1.50 3.56 -8.41
N GLY A 26 -1.66 2.70 -9.42
CA GLY A 26 -2.24 1.38 -9.22
C GLY A 26 -1.29 0.22 -9.41
N SER A 27 -0.10 0.43 -9.94
CA SER A 27 0.85 -0.65 -10.18
C SER A 27 1.98 -0.61 -9.17
N ALA A 28 2.56 -1.79 -8.87
CA ALA A 28 3.67 -1.88 -7.95
C ALA A 28 4.88 -1.08 -8.46
N GLU A 29 5.10 -1.09 -9.78
CA GLU A 29 6.20 -0.37 -10.38
C GLU A 29 6.07 1.15 -10.19
N GLU A 30 4.89 1.70 -10.40
CA GLU A 30 4.63 3.11 -10.20
C GLU A 30 4.80 3.50 -8.74
N ILE A 31 4.29 2.66 -7.85
CA ILE A 31 4.41 2.91 -6.40
C ILE A 31 5.88 2.84 -5.98
N ALA A 32 6.63 1.89 -6.51
CA ALA A 32 8.05 1.78 -6.20
C ALA A 32 8.81 3.05 -6.61
N GLN A 33 8.51 3.58 -7.78
CA GLN A 33 9.13 4.82 -8.25
C GLN A 33 8.75 6.01 -7.38
N SER A 34 7.48 6.07 -6.98
CA SER A 34 6.99 7.19 -6.18
C SER A 34 7.54 7.19 -4.75
N THR A 35 7.66 6.00 -4.16
CA THR A 35 8.09 5.87 -2.77
C THR A 35 9.59 5.68 -2.59
N GLY A 36 10.28 5.32 -3.66
CA GLY A 36 11.71 5.00 -3.59
C GLY A 36 12.00 3.63 -2.99
N LEU A 37 10.99 2.81 -2.77
CA LEU A 37 11.16 1.48 -2.22
C LEU A 37 11.47 0.46 -3.31
N PRO A 38 12.22 -0.61 -2.99
CA PRO A 38 12.42 -1.69 -3.95
C PRO A 38 11.11 -2.35 -4.35
N LEU A 39 11.03 -2.82 -5.59
CA LEU A 39 9.81 -3.41 -6.12
C LEU A 39 9.31 -4.59 -5.28
N PHE A 40 10.21 -5.47 -4.85
CA PHE A 40 9.80 -6.64 -4.07
C PHE A 40 9.17 -6.21 -2.73
N ARG A 41 9.65 -5.12 -2.18
CA ARG A 41 9.11 -4.60 -0.90
C ARG A 41 7.74 -3.99 -1.11
N VAL A 42 7.54 -3.30 -2.22
CA VAL A 42 6.23 -2.75 -2.57
C VAL A 42 5.22 -3.88 -2.77
N ARG A 43 5.60 -4.94 -3.47
CA ARG A 43 4.71 -6.08 -3.68
C ARG A 43 4.31 -6.74 -2.37
N SER A 44 5.28 -6.97 -1.47
CA SER A 44 4.99 -7.53 -0.16
C SER A 44 4.09 -6.61 0.66
N GLY A 45 4.37 -5.31 0.61
CA GLY A 45 3.58 -4.33 1.35
C GLY A 45 2.15 -4.24 0.84
N LEU A 46 1.95 -4.25 -0.47
CA LEU A 46 0.62 -4.24 -1.05
C LEU A 46 -0.18 -5.47 -0.64
N ARG A 47 0.47 -6.64 -0.57
CA ARG A 47 -0.19 -7.84 -0.09
C ARG A 47 -0.63 -7.69 1.36
N GLU A 48 0.23 -7.16 2.21
CA GLU A 48 -0.11 -6.93 3.62
C GLU A 48 -1.26 -5.94 3.76
N LEU A 49 -1.22 -4.84 3.01
CA LEU A 49 -2.28 -3.85 3.04
C LEU A 49 -3.62 -4.43 2.58
N THR A 50 -3.57 -5.29 1.56
CA THR A 50 -4.77 -5.96 1.06
C THR A 50 -5.34 -6.90 2.11
N GLN A 51 -4.49 -7.67 2.77
CA GLN A 51 -4.92 -8.59 3.83
C GLN A 51 -5.50 -7.84 5.03
N ALA A 52 -5.00 -6.65 5.31
CA ALA A 52 -5.50 -5.83 6.41
C ALA A 52 -6.78 -5.06 6.05
N GLY A 53 -7.24 -5.15 4.80
CA GLY A 53 -8.43 -4.44 4.36
C GLY A 53 -8.20 -2.97 4.03
N LEU A 54 -6.94 -2.55 3.92
CA LEU A 54 -6.59 -1.16 3.62
C LEU A 54 -6.42 -0.90 2.13
N ALA A 55 -6.20 -1.96 1.35
CA ALA A 55 -6.07 -1.89 -0.09
C ALA A 55 -6.83 -3.05 -0.71
N ASN A 56 -7.10 -2.94 -2.00
CA ASN A 56 -7.83 -3.96 -2.74
C ASN A 56 -7.12 -4.20 -4.07
N GLN A 57 -7.05 -5.44 -4.48
CA GLN A 57 -6.49 -5.80 -5.78
C GLN A 57 -7.61 -6.06 -6.78
N LYS A 58 -7.56 -5.36 -7.89
CA LYS A 58 -8.56 -5.49 -8.95
C LYS A 58 -7.82 -5.75 -10.25
N ASN A 59 -7.91 -6.98 -10.75
CA ASN A 59 -7.11 -7.46 -11.86
C ASN A 59 -5.62 -7.37 -11.48
N ASP A 60 -4.83 -6.63 -12.23
CA ASP A 60 -3.41 -6.44 -11.93
C ASP A 60 -3.10 -5.08 -11.30
N LYS A 61 -4.14 -4.38 -10.84
CA LYS A 61 -3.98 -3.07 -10.20
C LYS A 61 -4.48 -3.10 -8.77
N TYR A 62 -3.97 -2.17 -7.99
CA TYR A 62 -4.37 -1.99 -6.60
C TYR A 62 -5.08 -0.66 -6.44
N GLU A 63 -5.95 -0.60 -5.43
CA GLU A 63 -6.64 0.64 -5.09
C GLU A 63 -6.77 0.71 -3.57
N VAL A 64 -6.88 1.94 -3.04
CA VAL A 64 -7.08 2.14 -1.62
C VAL A 64 -8.54 1.91 -1.28
N THR A 65 -8.80 1.27 -0.13
CA THR A 65 -10.16 1.14 0.40
C THR A 65 -10.53 2.37 1.21
N ASP A 66 -11.81 2.50 1.56
CA ASP A 66 -12.26 3.59 2.44
C ASP A 66 -11.50 3.58 3.77
N LYS A 67 -11.31 2.38 4.32
CA LYS A 67 -10.56 2.22 5.56
C LYS A 67 -9.11 2.68 5.40
N GLY A 68 -8.47 2.30 4.29
CA GLY A 68 -7.10 2.74 4.01
C GLY A 68 -7.01 4.24 3.82
N ALA A 69 -7.98 4.83 3.15
CA ALA A 69 -8.01 6.28 2.93
C ALA A 69 -8.15 7.04 4.26
N GLU A 70 -8.89 6.50 5.21
CA GLU A 70 -9.07 7.13 6.52
C GLU A 70 -7.77 7.15 7.34
N LEU A 71 -6.86 6.22 7.09
CA LEU A 71 -5.61 6.10 7.84
C LEU A 71 -4.46 6.90 7.24
N THR A 72 -4.69 7.63 6.18
CA THR A 72 -3.64 8.45 5.55
C THR A 72 -3.92 9.93 5.57
#